data_44127109da23ed2b972b47e203a89310
#
_entry.id   44127109da23ed2b972b47e203a89310
#
_cell.length_a   1.000
_cell.length_b   1.000
_cell.length_c   1.000
_cell.angle_alpha   90.00
_cell.angle_beta   90.00
_cell.angle_gamma   90.00
#
_symmetry.space_group_name_H-M   'P 1'
#
loop_
_entity.id
_entity.type
_entity.pdbx_description
1 polymer ?
#
loop_
_entity_poly.entity_id
_entity_poly.type
_entity_poly.pdbx_seq_one_letter_code
_entity_poly.pdbx_strand_id
1 'polypeptide(L)'
;AYRTPEIFLRQMIESLEKQSYENWELVIGNASPEDETMARILKEYTGKDPRVKNVPIPENIGIAENTNAALAAAAGNFVGFMDHDDLLAPDALFEIAIRLEKDPSIDAFYTDEDKVRTDLSEYFQPHFKPDFNLDLLRSNNYICHFFVVRREIAEKTGGLRPEYNGAQDYDYIFRCTEMAGKIVHIPRVLYHWRVHSASTADNPASKLYAYEAGKKAIEGNLARCGEEGTVTLRSDYGFY
;
A
#
# COMPACT_ATOMS: atom_id res chain seq x y z
N ALA A 1 -3.08 5.12 10.09
CA ALA A 1 -2.76 6.56 10.23
C ALA A 1 -2.14 6.80 11.60
N TYR A 2 -1.03 7.52 11.65
CA TYR A 2 -0.31 7.88 12.86
C TYR A 2 0.25 9.29 12.73
N ARG A 3 -0.19 10.22 13.61
CA ARG A 3 0.22 11.64 13.62
C ARG A 3 0.16 12.30 12.25
N THR A 4 -0.89 11.97 11.49
CA THR A 4 -1.08 12.45 10.12
C THR A 4 -1.45 13.92 10.13
N PRO A 5 -0.76 14.79 9.36
CA PRO A 5 -1.19 16.17 9.18
C PRO A 5 -2.64 16.24 8.68
N GLU A 6 -3.45 17.15 9.25
CA GLU A 6 -4.89 17.28 8.92
C GLU A 6 -5.13 17.36 7.42
N ILE A 7 -4.37 18.19 6.71
CA ILE A 7 -4.55 18.39 5.28
C ILE A 7 -4.30 17.10 4.48
N PHE A 8 -3.33 16.26 4.87
CA PHE A 8 -3.04 15.01 4.17
C PHE A 8 -4.14 13.98 4.40
N LEU A 9 -4.57 13.82 5.66
CA LEU A 9 -5.66 12.89 5.99
C LEU A 9 -6.95 13.25 5.25
N ARG A 10 -7.31 14.54 5.20
CA ARG A 10 -8.48 15.00 4.46
C ARG A 10 -8.36 14.72 2.96
N GLN A 11 -7.23 15.07 2.36
CA GLN A 11 -7.01 14.88 0.93
C GLN A 11 -6.97 13.40 0.55
N MET A 12 -6.40 12.54 1.39
CA MET A 12 -6.45 11.09 1.22
C MET A 12 -7.89 10.59 1.20
N ILE A 13 -8.71 10.91 2.21
CA ILE A 13 -10.12 10.49 2.28
C ILE A 13 -10.91 11.06 1.09
N GLU A 14 -10.73 12.32 0.76
CA GLU A 14 -11.40 12.97 -0.37
C GLU A 14 -11.03 12.35 -1.73
N SER A 15 -9.82 11.78 -1.87
CA SER A 15 -9.44 11.06 -3.09
C SER A 15 -10.27 9.77 -3.28
N LEU A 16 -10.68 9.14 -2.18
CA LEU A 16 -11.60 8.01 -2.18
C LEU A 16 -13.05 8.46 -2.42
N GLU A 17 -13.51 9.56 -1.80
CA GLU A 17 -14.86 10.11 -2.06
C GLU A 17 -15.05 10.48 -3.55
N LYS A 18 -13.96 10.84 -4.25
CA LYS A 18 -13.97 11.20 -5.70
C LYS A 18 -13.87 9.99 -6.64
N GLN A 19 -13.80 8.77 -6.13
CA GLN A 19 -13.72 7.59 -6.99
C GLN A 19 -14.99 7.44 -7.84
N SER A 20 -14.81 7.16 -9.13
CA SER A 20 -15.90 6.94 -10.08
C SER A 20 -16.61 5.59 -9.88
N TYR A 21 -15.99 4.66 -9.17
CA TYR A 21 -16.58 3.38 -8.72
C TYR A 21 -17.05 3.54 -7.28
N GLU A 22 -18.33 3.27 -7.02
CA GLU A 22 -18.97 3.60 -5.74
C GLU A 22 -18.92 2.48 -4.68
N ASN A 23 -18.68 1.23 -5.10
CA ASN A 23 -18.72 0.07 -4.20
C ASN A 23 -17.34 -0.17 -3.55
N TRP A 24 -16.97 0.69 -2.62
CA TRP A 24 -15.74 0.62 -1.85
C TRP A 24 -15.98 0.92 -0.37
N GLU A 25 -15.04 0.54 0.44
CA GLU A 25 -14.90 0.97 1.83
C GLU A 25 -13.46 1.44 2.09
N LEU A 26 -13.31 2.44 2.95
CA LEU A 26 -12.04 2.91 3.46
C LEU A 26 -11.95 2.58 4.96
N VAL A 27 -11.03 1.71 5.33
CA VAL A 27 -10.79 1.31 6.72
C VAL A 27 -9.51 1.98 7.21
N ILE A 28 -9.62 2.90 8.15
CA ILE A 28 -8.51 3.69 8.68
C ILE A 28 -8.13 3.15 10.07
N GLY A 29 -6.97 2.52 10.17
CA GLY A 29 -6.35 2.17 11.45
C GLY A 29 -5.80 3.44 12.11
N ASN A 30 -6.47 3.95 13.13
CA ASN A 30 -6.06 5.16 13.86
C ASN A 30 -5.17 4.80 15.04
N ALA A 31 -3.86 4.95 14.89
CA ALA A 31 -2.86 4.71 15.94
C ALA A 31 -2.43 5.98 16.70
N SER A 32 -3.25 7.02 16.66
CA SER A 32 -3.11 8.25 17.44
C SER A 32 -4.45 8.63 18.09
N PRO A 33 -5.00 7.77 18.95
CA PRO A 33 -6.32 8.01 19.54
C PRO A 33 -6.35 9.25 20.44
N GLU A 34 -5.19 9.72 20.93
CA GLU A 34 -4.99 10.91 21.73
C GLU A 34 -4.99 12.22 20.91
N ASP A 35 -4.86 12.12 19.58
CA ASP A 35 -4.86 13.28 18.69
C ASP A 35 -6.30 13.77 18.44
N GLU A 36 -6.69 14.85 19.12
CA GLU A 36 -8.02 15.45 19.04
C GLU A 36 -8.35 15.90 17.59
N THR A 37 -7.35 16.33 16.83
CA THR A 37 -7.53 16.76 15.43
C THR A 37 -7.89 15.55 14.56
N MET A 38 -7.12 14.46 14.66
CA MET A 38 -7.44 13.22 13.98
C MET A 38 -8.81 12.67 14.37
N ALA A 39 -9.10 12.63 15.68
CA ALA A 39 -10.38 12.14 16.18
C ALA A 39 -11.57 12.95 15.61
N ARG A 40 -11.44 14.28 15.55
CA ARG A 40 -12.44 15.19 14.96
C ARG A 40 -12.66 14.92 13.47
N ILE A 41 -11.58 14.78 12.70
CA ILE A 41 -11.63 14.52 11.25
C ILE A 41 -12.27 13.16 10.99
N LEU A 42 -11.81 12.11 11.66
CA LEU A 42 -12.37 10.77 11.49
C LEU A 42 -13.85 10.71 11.87
N LYS A 43 -14.25 11.38 12.95
CA LYS A 43 -15.67 11.50 13.34
C LYS A 43 -16.50 12.23 12.28
N GLU A 44 -15.97 13.28 11.67
CA GLU A 44 -16.62 14.03 10.59
C GLU A 44 -16.90 13.11 9.39
N TYR A 45 -15.86 12.44 8.87
CA TYR A 45 -15.99 11.61 7.66
C TYR A 45 -16.79 10.32 7.90
N THR A 46 -16.60 9.64 9.04
CA THR A 46 -17.42 8.45 9.37
C THR A 46 -18.89 8.78 9.60
N GLY A 47 -19.19 10.00 10.05
CA GLY A 47 -20.57 10.47 10.20
C GLY A 47 -21.21 10.91 8.88
N LYS A 48 -20.42 11.29 7.89
CA LYS A 48 -20.86 11.76 6.58
C LYS A 48 -21.02 10.61 5.58
N ASP A 49 -20.09 9.66 5.57
CA ASP A 49 -20.05 8.55 4.60
C ASP A 49 -19.87 7.21 5.34
N PRO A 50 -20.87 6.31 5.28
CA PRO A 50 -20.79 5.00 5.95
C PRO A 50 -19.74 4.06 5.36
N ARG A 51 -19.17 4.37 4.19
CA ARG A 51 -18.06 3.63 3.59
C ARG A 51 -16.73 3.91 4.29
N VAL A 52 -16.61 5.04 4.99
CA VAL A 52 -15.42 5.40 5.77
C VAL A 52 -15.55 4.82 7.18
N LYS A 53 -14.59 3.99 7.57
CA LYS A 53 -14.56 3.30 8.87
C LYS A 53 -13.31 3.69 9.64
N ASN A 54 -13.44 3.97 10.93
CA ASN A 54 -12.34 4.20 11.85
C ASN A 54 -12.14 2.98 12.76
N VAL A 55 -10.93 2.44 12.78
CA VAL A 55 -10.51 1.39 13.71
C VAL A 55 -9.52 2.01 14.70
N PRO A 56 -9.97 2.33 15.92
CA PRO A 56 -9.09 2.90 16.94
C PRO A 56 -8.07 1.84 17.39
N ILE A 57 -6.80 2.23 17.40
CA ILE A 57 -5.69 1.41 17.89
C ILE A 57 -5.19 2.09 19.17
N PRO A 58 -5.23 1.43 20.33
CA PRO A 58 -4.96 2.06 21.62
C PRO A 58 -3.60 2.73 21.73
N GLU A 59 -2.60 2.16 21.06
CA GLU A 59 -1.23 2.71 20.98
C GLU A 59 -0.60 2.34 19.64
N ASN A 60 0.36 3.13 19.19
CA ASN A 60 1.12 2.82 17.99
C ASN A 60 2.09 1.66 18.25
N ILE A 61 1.76 0.47 17.76
CA ILE A 61 2.54 -0.78 17.92
C ILE A 61 3.38 -1.12 16.69
N GLY A 62 3.40 -0.23 15.69
CA GLY A 62 4.18 -0.42 14.45
C GLY A 62 3.32 -0.43 13.20
N ILE A 63 3.97 -0.19 12.04
CA ILE A 63 3.23 -0.04 10.78
C ILE A 63 2.54 -1.35 10.37
N ALA A 64 3.19 -2.50 10.56
CA ALA A 64 2.62 -3.80 10.19
C ALA A 64 1.38 -4.12 11.03
N GLU A 65 1.49 -4.00 12.34
CA GLU A 65 0.40 -4.32 13.27
C GLU A 65 -0.77 -3.35 13.14
N ASN A 66 -0.49 -2.04 12.98
CA ASN A 66 -1.52 -1.03 12.76
C ASN A 66 -2.28 -1.29 11.45
N THR A 67 -1.57 -1.70 10.39
CA THR A 67 -2.18 -2.06 9.11
C THR A 67 -3.00 -3.35 9.24
N ASN A 68 -2.51 -4.34 9.99
CA ASN A 68 -3.24 -5.59 10.24
C ASN A 68 -4.55 -5.36 11.00
N ALA A 69 -4.59 -4.40 11.93
CA ALA A 69 -5.83 -4.05 12.63
C ALA A 69 -6.88 -3.48 11.67
N ALA A 70 -6.46 -2.65 10.69
CA ALA A 70 -7.34 -2.16 9.64
C ALA A 70 -7.76 -3.29 8.68
N LEU A 71 -6.82 -4.15 8.27
CA LEU A 71 -7.07 -5.30 7.40
C LEU A 71 -8.11 -6.26 8.00
N ALA A 72 -8.01 -6.54 9.30
CA ALA A 72 -8.97 -7.42 10.00
C ALA A 72 -10.40 -6.87 10.02
N ALA A 73 -10.59 -5.56 9.87
CA ALA A 73 -11.90 -4.92 9.82
C ALA A 73 -12.43 -4.72 8.38
N ALA A 74 -11.61 -5.02 7.37
CA ALA A 74 -11.99 -4.91 5.97
C ALA A 74 -12.94 -6.04 5.57
N ALA A 75 -13.99 -5.71 4.80
CA ALA A 75 -15.04 -6.64 4.38
C ALA A 75 -15.15 -6.81 2.86
N GLY A 76 -14.45 -5.98 2.08
CA GLY A 76 -14.43 -6.03 0.62
C GLY A 76 -13.86 -7.35 0.07
N ASN A 77 -14.25 -7.73 -1.16
CA ASN A 77 -13.72 -8.92 -1.82
C ASN A 77 -12.25 -8.78 -2.24
N PHE A 78 -11.79 -7.55 -2.40
CA PHE A 78 -10.41 -7.18 -2.67
C PHE A 78 -9.94 -6.16 -1.65
N VAL A 79 -8.66 -6.16 -1.35
CA VAL A 79 -8.01 -5.25 -0.41
C VAL A 79 -6.89 -4.51 -1.12
N GLY A 80 -6.92 -3.20 -1.08
CA GLY A 80 -5.85 -2.32 -1.54
C GLY A 80 -5.20 -1.62 -0.34
N PHE A 81 -3.89 -1.43 -0.39
CA PHE A 81 -3.13 -0.74 0.67
C PHE A 81 -2.76 0.66 0.21
N MET A 82 -3.03 1.62 1.05
CA MET A 82 -2.78 3.03 0.79
C MET A 82 -2.19 3.71 2.02
N ASP A 83 -1.19 4.53 1.81
CA ASP A 83 -0.61 5.34 2.86
C ASP A 83 -1.53 6.53 3.21
N HIS A 84 -1.47 6.96 4.47
CA HIS A 84 -2.40 7.94 5.04
C HIS A 84 -2.18 9.38 4.56
N ASP A 85 -1.15 9.61 3.78
CA ASP A 85 -0.72 10.91 3.24
C ASP A 85 -0.73 10.96 1.70
N ASP A 86 -1.08 9.85 1.04
CA ASP A 86 -1.09 9.70 -0.41
C ASP A 86 -2.49 9.91 -1.03
N LEU A 87 -2.57 9.74 -2.35
CA LEU A 87 -3.80 9.98 -3.11
C LEU A 87 -4.02 8.89 -4.16
N LEU A 88 -5.29 8.58 -4.43
CA LEU A 88 -5.69 7.79 -5.61
C LEU A 88 -6.21 8.69 -6.74
N ALA A 89 -5.91 8.32 -7.97
CA ALA A 89 -6.57 8.90 -9.13
C ALA A 89 -8.08 8.57 -9.12
N PRO A 90 -8.97 9.45 -9.62
CA PRO A 90 -10.42 9.28 -9.50
C PRO A 90 -11.00 8.01 -10.14
N ASP A 91 -10.28 7.39 -11.05
CA ASP A 91 -10.68 6.18 -11.78
C ASP A 91 -9.93 4.90 -11.30
N ALA A 92 -9.14 4.98 -10.23
CA ALA A 92 -8.31 3.86 -9.77
C ALA A 92 -9.14 2.60 -9.46
N LEU A 93 -10.20 2.73 -8.69
CA LEU A 93 -11.04 1.59 -8.34
C LEU A 93 -11.91 1.12 -9.50
N PHE A 94 -12.31 2.03 -10.39
CA PHE A 94 -13.04 1.66 -11.61
C PHE A 94 -12.18 0.80 -12.55
N GLU A 95 -10.92 1.13 -12.73
CA GLU A 95 -9.99 0.38 -13.58
C GLU A 95 -9.77 -1.06 -13.07
N ILE A 96 -9.82 -1.27 -11.77
CA ILE A 96 -9.80 -2.60 -11.16
C ILE A 96 -11.13 -3.31 -11.40
N ALA A 97 -12.24 -2.65 -11.09
CA ALA A 97 -13.58 -3.24 -11.17
C ALA A 97 -13.93 -3.72 -12.59
N ILE A 98 -13.64 -2.91 -13.61
CA ILE A 98 -13.92 -3.27 -15.02
C ILE A 98 -13.07 -4.45 -15.51
N ARG A 99 -11.88 -4.65 -14.97
CA ARG A 99 -11.04 -5.81 -15.28
C ARG A 99 -11.57 -7.08 -14.62
N LEU A 100 -12.04 -6.95 -13.38
CA LEU A 100 -12.68 -8.05 -12.66
C LEU A 100 -14.00 -8.47 -13.30
N GLU A 101 -14.77 -7.53 -13.84
CA GLU A 101 -15.99 -7.85 -14.60
C GLU A 101 -15.69 -8.67 -15.86
N LYS A 102 -14.58 -8.34 -16.54
CA LYS A 102 -14.14 -9.07 -17.74
C LYS A 102 -13.49 -10.41 -17.42
N ASP A 103 -12.80 -10.49 -16.31
CA ASP A 103 -12.07 -11.68 -15.88
C ASP A 103 -12.08 -11.85 -14.34
N PRO A 104 -13.07 -12.56 -13.81
CA PRO A 104 -13.18 -12.81 -12.37
C PRO A 104 -12.07 -13.68 -11.77
N SER A 105 -11.24 -14.31 -12.62
CA SER A 105 -10.14 -15.16 -12.16
C SER A 105 -8.90 -14.38 -11.70
N ILE A 106 -8.88 -13.05 -11.83
CA ILE A 106 -7.76 -12.24 -11.40
C ILE A 106 -7.71 -12.21 -9.87
N ASP A 107 -6.53 -12.44 -9.34
CA ASP A 107 -6.27 -12.50 -7.90
C ASP A 107 -5.60 -11.25 -7.34
N ALA A 108 -4.75 -10.59 -8.14
CA ALA A 108 -4.06 -9.40 -7.72
C ALA A 108 -3.86 -8.39 -8.86
N PHE A 109 -3.76 -7.12 -8.50
CA PHE A 109 -3.47 -6.01 -9.39
C PHE A 109 -2.36 -5.14 -8.81
N TYR A 110 -1.66 -4.47 -9.69
CA TYR A 110 -0.85 -3.30 -9.35
C TYR A 110 -0.90 -2.28 -10.50
N THR A 111 -0.62 -1.03 -10.16
CA THR A 111 -0.72 0.10 -11.09
C THR A 111 0.61 0.82 -11.24
N ASP A 112 0.72 1.68 -12.24
CA ASP A 112 1.75 2.70 -12.25
C ASP A 112 1.48 3.74 -11.16
N GLU A 113 2.53 4.47 -10.79
CA GLU A 113 2.48 5.53 -9.78
C GLU A 113 3.28 6.75 -10.24
N ASP A 114 3.04 7.88 -9.63
CA ASP A 114 3.91 9.04 -9.71
C ASP A 114 4.11 9.67 -8.33
N LYS A 115 4.83 10.77 -8.29
CA LYS A 115 5.00 11.58 -7.10
C LYS A 115 4.18 12.86 -7.20
N VAL A 116 3.70 13.36 -6.06
CA VAL A 116 2.97 14.62 -5.98
C VAL A 116 3.58 15.53 -4.91
N ARG A 117 3.67 16.82 -5.21
CA ARG A 117 4.09 17.84 -4.23
C ARG A 117 3.10 17.94 -3.08
N THR A 118 3.60 18.36 -1.92
CA THR A 118 2.80 18.51 -0.68
C THR A 118 1.53 19.36 -0.90
N ASP A 119 1.62 20.40 -1.73
CA ASP A 119 0.54 21.33 -2.04
C ASP A 119 -0.30 20.94 -3.27
N LEU A 120 -0.05 19.76 -3.85
CA LEU A 120 -0.67 19.23 -5.06
C LEU A 120 -0.43 20.07 -6.33
N SER A 121 0.55 20.96 -6.33
CA SER A 121 0.84 21.85 -7.47
C SER A 121 1.46 21.15 -8.66
N GLU A 122 2.12 20.01 -8.44
CA GLU A 122 2.85 19.28 -9.48
C GLU A 122 2.82 17.78 -9.22
N TYR A 123 2.54 17.00 -10.29
CA TYR A 123 2.71 15.57 -10.38
C TYR A 123 3.96 15.30 -11.22
N PHE A 124 4.88 14.48 -10.73
CA PHE A 124 6.20 14.32 -11.35
C PHE A 124 6.80 12.93 -11.12
N GLN A 125 7.86 12.60 -11.83
CA GLN A 125 8.58 11.33 -11.76
C GLN A 125 7.65 10.11 -11.85
N PRO A 126 6.88 9.94 -12.96
CA PRO A 126 6.05 8.77 -13.14
C PRO A 126 6.93 7.51 -13.18
N HIS A 127 6.46 6.47 -12.49
CA HIS A 127 7.06 5.14 -12.50
C HIS A 127 6.15 4.20 -13.28
N PHE A 128 6.50 3.98 -14.54
CA PHE A 128 5.83 3.02 -15.42
C PHE A 128 6.41 1.65 -15.18
N LYS A 129 5.55 0.69 -14.87
CA LYS A 129 5.93 -0.65 -14.45
C LYS A 129 5.73 -1.65 -15.59
N PRO A 130 6.52 -2.72 -15.67
CA PRO A 130 6.25 -3.82 -16.62
C PRO A 130 5.11 -4.70 -16.11
N ASP A 131 4.67 -5.64 -16.96
CA ASP A 131 3.88 -6.78 -16.51
C ASP A 131 4.64 -7.58 -15.45
N PHE A 132 3.89 -8.39 -14.67
CA PHE A 132 4.45 -9.09 -13.52
C PHE A 132 5.69 -9.91 -13.89
N ASN A 133 6.78 -9.63 -13.19
CA ASN A 133 8.07 -10.28 -13.35
C ASN A 133 8.69 -10.54 -11.97
N LEU A 134 8.79 -11.81 -11.59
CA LEU A 134 9.30 -12.22 -10.28
C LEU A 134 10.78 -11.88 -10.11
N ASP A 135 11.59 -12.01 -11.17
CA ASP A 135 13.03 -11.71 -11.10
C ASP A 135 13.26 -10.21 -10.87
N LEU A 136 12.46 -9.37 -11.53
CA LEU A 136 12.48 -7.93 -11.28
C LEU A 136 11.99 -7.61 -9.85
N LEU A 137 10.93 -8.29 -9.38
CA LEU A 137 10.46 -8.11 -8.01
C LEU A 137 11.53 -8.51 -6.99
N ARG A 138 12.33 -9.53 -7.25
CA ARG A 138 13.48 -9.93 -6.42
C ARG A 138 14.65 -8.94 -6.48
N SER A 139 14.70 -8.10 -7.48
CA SER A 139 15.74 -7.08 -7.62
C SER A 139 15.35 -5.72 -7.07
N ASN A 140 14.06 -5.43 -6.99
CA ASN A 140 13.51 -4.15 -6.55
C ASN A 140 12.02 -4.29 -6.24
N ASN A 141 11.54 -3.61 -5.18
CA ASN A 141 10.09 -3.51 -4.91
C ASN A 141 9.41 -2.58 -5.92
N TYR A 142 9.37 -2.97 -7.19
CA TYR A 142 8.79 -2.14 -8.25
C TYR A 142 7.27 -2.05 -8.19
N ILE A 143 6.61 -3.02 -7.54
CA ILE A 143 5.14 -3.02 -7.40
C ILE A 143 4.70 -1.91 -6.45
N CYS A 144 5.26 -1.85 -5.25
CA CYS A 144 5.06 -0.86 -4.19
C CYS A 144 3.59 -0.38 -4.07
N HIS A 145 3.20 0.64 -4.80
CA HIS A 145 1.86 1.23 -4.85
C HIS A 145 1.30 1.18 -6.29
N PHE A 146 0.02 1.04 -6.58
CA PHE A 146 -1.05 0.63 -5.71
C PHE A 146 -1.25 -0.87 -5.85
N PHE A 147 -0.97 -1.64 -4.80
CA PHE A 147 -1.16 -3.09 -4.81
C PHE A 147 -2.54 -3.45 -4.26
N VAL A 148 -3.28 -4.27 -5.01
CA VAL A 148 -4.62 -4.75 -4.65
C VAL A 148 -4.66 -6.25 -4.80
N VAL A 149 -5.18 -6.95 -3.81
CA VAL A 149 -5.22 -8.41 -3.77
C VAL A 149 -6.57 -8.93 -3.31
N ARG A 150 -6.97 -10.09 -3.78
CA ARG A 150 -8.16 -10.80 -3.35
C ARG A 150 -8.10 -11.06 -1.84
N ARG A 151 -9.19 -10.73 -1.11
CA ARG A 151 -9.22 -10.83 0.36
C ARG A 151 -8.91 -12.22 0.87
N GLU A 152 -9.35 -13.28 0.20
CA GLU A 152 -9.02 -14.66 0.59
C GLU A 152 -7.51 -14.94 0.58
N ILE A 153 -6.77 -14.34 -0.35
CA ILE A 153 -5.29 -14.43 -0.39
C ILE A 153 -4.71 -13.59 0.74
N ALA A 154 -5.20 -12.37 0.95
CA ALA A 154 -4.78 -11.50 2.03
C ALA A 154 -4.92 -12.18 3.41
N GLU A 155 -6.05 -12.85 3.66
CA GLU A 155 -6.32 -13.60 4.88
C GLU A 155 -5.40 -14.82 5.03
N LYS A 156 -5.25 -15.63 3.97
CA LYS A 156 -4.38 -16.81 3.99
C LYS A 156 -2.90 -16.46 4.17
N THR A 157 -2.49 -15.30 3.69
CA THR A 157 -1.13 -14.79 3.83
C THR A 157 -0.80 -14.42 5.29
N GLY A 158 -1.83 -14.16 6.12
CA GLY A 158 -1.66 -13.88 7.55
C GLY A 158 -1.27 -12.44 7.87
N GLY A 159 -1.47 -11.50 6.94
CA GLY A 159 -1.20 -10.07 7.14
C GLY A 159 0.27 -9.68 6.98
N LEU A 160 0.58 -8.44 7.35
CA LEU A 160 1.93 -7.89 7.34
C LEU A 160 2.70 -8.37 8.58
N ARG A 161 4.01 -8.52 8.47
CA ARG A 161 4.86 -9.08 9.51
C ARG A 161 5.79 -8.01 10.09
N PRO A 162 5.79 -7.78 11.42
CA PRO A 162 6.56 -6.71 12.07
C PRO A 162 8.08 -6.88 11.95
N GLU A 163 8.58 -8.10 11.82
CA GLU A 163 10.00 -8.36 11.60
C GLU A 163 10.54 -7.83 10.26
N TYR A 164 9.64 -7.38 9.37
CA TYR A 164 9.93 -6.73 8.10
C TYR A 164 9.58 -5.23 8.11
N ASN A 165 9.34 -4.62 9.26
CA ASN A 165 9.03 -3.19 9.33
C ASN A 165 10.06 -2.35 8.58
N GLY A 166 9.56 -1.48 7.67
CA GLY A 166 10.35 -0.73 6.68
C GLY A 166 10.32 -1.30 5.26
N ALA A 167 10.02 -2.60 5.12
CA ALA A 167 9.74 -3.30 3.86
C ALA A 167 8.63 -4.37 4.08
N GLN A 168 7.70 -4.11 5.01
CA GLN A 168 6.59 -5.01 5.36
C GLN A 168 5.63 -5.22 4.18
N ASP A 169 5.47 -4.23 3.33
CA ASP A 169 4.73 -4.28 2.08
C ASP A 169 5.41 -5.21 1.06
N TYR A 170 6.72 -5.13 0.95
CA TYR A 170 7.51 -5.95 0.03
C TYR A 170 7.43 -7.44 0.38
N ASP A 171 7.61 -7.80 1.65
CA ASP A 171 7.40 -9.15 2.15
C ASP A 171 5.95 -9.63 1.90
N TYR A 172 4.99 -8.73 2.13
CA TYR A 172 3.58 -9.05 1.93
C TYR A 172 3.23 -9.27 0.46
N ILE A 173 3.75 -8.43 -0.44
CA ILE A 173 3.58 -8.58 -1.89
C ILE A 173 4.15 -9.92 -2.35
N PHE A 174 5.35 -10.32 -1.92
CA PHE A 174 5.90 -11.64 -2.24
C PHE A 174 4.96 -12.76 -1.82
N ARG A 175 4.50 -12.78 -0.57
CA ARG A 175 3.63 -13.85 -0.06
C ARG A 175 2.27 -13.87 -0.75
N CYS A 176 1.73 -12.72 -1.13
CA CYS A 176 0.50 -12.66 -1.90
C CYS A 176 0.71 -13.15 -3.35
N THR A 177 1.79 -12.75 -4.00
CA THR A 177 2.09 -13.16 -5.38
C THR A 177 2.46 -14.65 -5.49
N GLU A 178 3.04 -15.24 -4.45
CA GLU A 178 3.29 -16.69 -4.34
C GLU A 178 1.99 -17.51 -4.32
N MET A 179 0.87 -16.93 -3.86
CA MET A 179 -0.43 -17.57 -3.77
C MET A 179 -1.38 -17.21 -4.90
N ALA A 180 -1.13 -16.10 -5.59
CA ALA A 180 -1.98 -15.61 -6.66
C ALA A 180 -1.78 -16.42 -7.94
N GLY A 181 -2.88 -16.90 -8.53
CA GLY A 181 -2.85 -17.58 -9.83
C GLY A 181 -2.76 -16.61 -11.01
N LYS A 182 -3.33 -15.40 -10.86
CA LYS A 182 -3.33 -14.38 -11.90
C LYS A 182 -3.10 -12.98 -11.33
N ILE A 183 -2.01 -12.35 -11.77
CA ILE A 183 -1.60 -11.00 -11.38
C ILE A 183 -1.67 -10.13 -12.63
N VAL A 184 -2.31 -8.96 -12.53
CA VAL A 184 -2.52 -8.05 -13.66
C VAL A 184 -1.93 -6.69 -13.36
N HIS A 185 -1.07 -6.21 -14.23
CA HIS A 185 -0.61 -4.83 -14.26
C HIS A 185 -1.67 -3.95 -14.95
N ILE A 186 -1.96 -2.81 -14.37
CA ILE A 186 -2.77 -1.75 -14.97
C ILE A 186 -1.83 -0.62 -15.39
N PRO A 187 -1.49 -0.48 -16.69
CA PRO A 187 -0.49 0.49 -17.17
C PRO A 187 -1.07 1.91 -17.19
N ARG A 188 -1.44 2.41 -16.02
CA ARG A 188 -1.97 3.74 -15.78
C ARG A 188 -1.47 4.25 -14.43
N VAL A 189 -1.11 5.53 -14.36
CA VAL A 189 -0.78 6.21 -13.11
C VAL A 189 -2.07 6.40 -12.31
N LEU A 190 -2.29 5.56 -11.31
CA LEU A 190 -3.51 5.54 -10.49
C LEU A 190 -3.23 5.81 -9.01
N TYR A 191 -1.97 5.94 -8.63
CA TYR A 191 -1.51 6.25 -7.28
C TYR A 191 -0.53 7.41 -7.32
N HIS A 192 -0.66 8.34 -6.35
CA HIS A 192 0.16 9.52 -6.25
C HIS A 192 0.85 9.56 -4.89
N TRP A 193 2.15 9.28 -4.89
CA TRP A 193 2.98 9.26 -3.69
C TRP A 193 3.40 10.68 -3.30
N ARG A 194 2.94 11.13 -2.13
CA ARG A 194 3.23 12.48 -1.65
C ARG A 194 4.66 12.61 -1.16
N VAL A 195 5.37 13.62 -1.67
CA VAL A 195 6.74 13.94 -1.26
C VAL A 195 6.72 15.07 -0.23
N HIS A 196 7.20 14.76 0.98
CA HIS A 196 7.41 15.73 2.05
C HIS A 196 8.64 15.35 2.88
N SER A 197 9.14 16.26 3.72
CA SER A 197 10.41 16.12 4.45
C SER A 197 10.51 14.87 5.35
N ALA A 198 9.40 14.29 5.76
CA ALA A 198 9.34 13.06 6.55
C ALA A 198 9.12 11.80 5.70
N SER A 199 8.90 11.93 4.38
CA SER A 199 8.67 10.78 3.50
C SER A 199 9.99 10.11 3.09
N THR A 200 9.94 8.80 2.87
CA THR A 200 11.10 8.03 2.35
C THR A 200 11.48 8.49 0.93
N ALA A 201 10.53 9.08 0.20
CA ALA A 201 10.75 9.61 -1.15
C ALA A 201 11.74 10.77 -1.20
N ASP A 202 11.87 11.55 -0.10
CA ASP A 202 12.76 12.72 -0.04
C ASP A 202 14.18 12.36 0.43
N ASN A 203 14.33 11.38 1.32
CA ASN A 203 15.61 10.96 1.87
C ASN A 203 15.74 9.44 2.02
N PRO A 204 16.14 8.71 0.96
CA PRO A 204 16.35 7.27 1.02
C PRO A 204 17.35 6.81 2.08
N ALA A 205 18.40 7.60 2.34
CA ALA A 205 19.43 7.25 3.33
C ALA A 205 18.93 7.28 4.79
N SER A 206 17.78 7.91 5.06
CA SER A 206 17.22 8.01 6.42
C SER A 206 16.71 6.68 6.98
N LYS A 207 16.49 5.68 6.13
CA LYS A 207 15.86 4.39 6.49
C LYS A 207 16.69 3.19 6.03
N LEU A 208 17.98 3.16 6.33
CA LEU A 208 18.85 2.02 5.94
C LEU A 208 18.30 0.67 6.42
N TYR A 209 17.62 0.63 7.56
CA TYR A 209 16.97 -0.58 8.08
C TYR A 209 15.90 -1.15 7.12
N ALA A 210 15.28 -0.29 6.31
CA ALA A 210 14.26 -0.72 5.34
C ALA A 210 14.90 -1.57 4.21
N TYR A 211 16.11 -1.25 3.80
CA TYR A 211 16.82 -2.02 2.78
C TYR A 211 17.28 -3.39 3.32
N GLU A 212 17.69 -3.45 4.60
CA GLU A 212 17.98 -4.73 5.25
C GLU A 212 16.70 -5.58 5.40
N ALA A 213 15.57 -4.96 5.74
CA ALA A 213 14.29 -5.64 5.77
C ALA A 213 13.87 -6.15 4.38
N GLY A 214 14.10 -5.35 3.32
CA GLY A 214 13.85 -5.75 1.94
C GLY A 214 14.72 -6.93 1.50
N LYS A 215 16.02 -6.92 1.86
CA LYS A 215 16.90 -8.08 1.66
C LYS A 215 16.32 -9.34 2.30
N LYS A 216 15.90 -9.25 3.58
CA LYS A 216 15.26 -10.39 4.28
C LYS A 216 13.97 -10.84 3.59
N ALA A 217 13.18 -9.91 3.02
CA ALA A 217 11.96 -10.27 2.29
C ALA A 217 12.27 -11.12 1.06
N ILE A 218 13.33 -10.79 0.30
CA ILE A 218 13.80 -11.58 -0.84
C ILE A 218 14.33 -12.93 -0.38
N GLU A 219 15.18 -12.98 0.65
CA GLU A 219 15.70 -14.23 1.22
C GLU A 219 14.55 -15.14 1.68
N GLY A 220 13.52 -14.54 2.31
CA GLY A 220 12.30 -15.25 2.70
C GLY A 220 11.52 -15.80 1.51
N ASN A 221 11.41 -15.06 0.40
CA ASN A 221 10.79 -15.55 -0.83
C ASN A 221 11.58 -16.73 -1.43
N LEU A 222 12.90 -16.61 -1.59
CA LEU A 222 13.75 -17.70 -2.10
C LEU A 222 13.56 -18.97 -1.27
N ALA A 223 13.62 -18.85 0.05
CA ALA A 223 13.43 -20.00 0.95
C ALA A 223 12.04 -20.66 0.79
N ARG A 224 10.95 -19.88 0.67
CA ARG A 224 9.59 -20.41 0.44
C ARG A 224 9.42 -21.06 -0.92
N CYS A 225 10.11 -20.55 -1.93
CA CYS A 225 10.14 -21.13 -3.29
C CYS A 225 11.07 -22.34 -3.40
N GLY A 226 11.86 -22.68 -2.37
CA GLY A 226 12.85 -23.77 -2.41
C GLY A 226 14.05 -23.46 -3.31
N GLU A 227 14.35 -22.19 -3.50
CA GLU A 227 15.46 -21.72 -4.33
C GLU A 227 16.65 -21.33 -3.45
N GLU A 228 17.84 -21.69 -3.87
CA GLU A 228 19.09 -21.27 -3.24
C GLU A 228 19.62 -20.01 -3.93
N GLY A 229 20.04 -19.02 -3.13
CA GLY A 229 20.59 -17.77 -3.65
C GLY A 229 21.19 -16.91 -2.55
N THR A 230 22.01 -15.95 -2.94
CA THR A 230 22.59 -14.94 -2.05
C THR A 230 22.06 -13.58 -2.45
N VAL A 231 21.44 -12.88 -1.50
CA VAL A 231 20.94 -11.52 -1.71
C VAL A 231 21.98 -10.51 -1.23
N THR A 232 22.38 -9.61 -2.11
CA THR A 232 23.39 -8.60 -1.80
C THR A 232 22.81 -7.20 -2.01
N LEU A 233 22.86 -6.35 -0.98
CA LEU A 233 22.50 -4.95 -1.11
C LEU A 233 23.44 -4.23 -2.07
N ARG A 234 22.87 -3.51 -3.02
CA ARG A 234 23.64 -2.66 -3.91
C ARG A 234 23.87 -1.27 -3.31
N SER A 235 24.84 -0.53 -3.85
CA SER A 235 25.08 0.87 -3.50
C SER A 235 23.90 1.79 -3.88
N ASP A 236 23.10 1.38 -4.87
CA ASP A 236 21.90 2.06 -5.30
C ASP A 236 20.76 1.62 -4.41
N TYR A 237 20.28 2.51 -3.55
CA TYR A 237 19.24 2.21 -2.58
C TYR A 237 17.97 1.61 -3.22
N GLY A 238 17.48 0.51 -2.62
CA GLY A 238 16.28 -0.20 -3.09
C GLY A 238 16.53 -1.23 -4.19
N PHE A 239 17.79 -1.48 -4.56
CA PHE A 239 18.20 -2.57 -5.46
C PHE A 239 19.04 -3.64 -4.75
N TYR A 240 18.84 -4.91 -5.17
CA TYR A 240 19.42 -6.11 -4.57
C TYR A 240 20.08 -6.99 -5.62
#